data_68aa4911c3e86d564928b6e1b0e97c58
#
_entry.id   68aa4911c3e86d564928b6e1b0e97c58
#
_cell.length_a   1.000
_cell.length_b   1.000
_cell.length_c   1.000
_cell.angle_alpha   90.00
_cell.angle_beta   90.00
_cell.angle_gamma   90.00
#
_symmetry.space_group_name_H-M   'P 1'
#
loop_
_entity.id
_entity.type
_entity.pdbx_description
1 polymer ?
#
loop_
_entity_poly.entity_id
_entity_poly.type
_entity_poly.pdbx_seq_one_letter_code
_entity_poly.pdbx_strand_id
1 'polypeptide(L)'
;AVIMYKRLGLSNTEIALYTSWLYLPWTIKPLWSPFVDLVKTKRAWIIAMQGFIAAGFAGIAFFIPTAHYVQLTLAFFWLLAFSSATHDIAADGFYMLGLNNKEQSFFVGIRNTFYRLANIFGQGILVMLAGWLETSQNNIPLAWSITFYLLAGLFLALTIYHRLILPHPDSDIKRPGLTPGKLLGDFLLTFVTFFQKKNLGLMFFFLLTYRLGESQLAKIASPFLLDA
;
A
#
# COMPACT_ATOMS: atom_id res chain seq x y z
N ALA A 1 -4.72 -11.74 -0.57
CA ALA A 1 -5.74 -11.97 0.46
C ALA A 1 -6.94 -12.77 -0.09
N VAL A 2 -7.68 -12.25 -1.08
CA VAL A 2 -8.91 -12.87 -1.60
C VAL A 2 -8.70 -14.34 -1.99
N ILE A 3 -7.77 -14.63 -2.90
CA ILE A 3 -7.52 -15.99 -3.38
C ILE A 3 -7.06 -16.91 -2.23
N MET A 4 -6.15 -16.44 -1.37
CA MET A 4 -5.70 -17.18 -0.21
C MET A 4 -6.87 -17.60 0.69
N TYR A 5 -7.73 -16.65 1.10
CA TYR A 5 -8.89 -16.96 1.94
C TYR A 5 -9.87 -17.91 1.26
N LYS A 6 -10.07 -17.77 -0.06
CA LYS A 6 -10.90 -18.70 -0.82
C LYS A 6 -10.33 -20.12 -0.80
N ARG A 7 -9.03 -20.27 -0.97
CA ARG A 7 -8.34 -21.57 -0.91
C ARG A 7 -8.34 -22.18 0.51
N LEU A 8 -8.34 -21.32 1.54
CA LEU A 8 -8.45 -21.74 2.95
C LEU A 8 -9.90 -22.01 3.40
N GLY A 9 -10.89 -21.91 2.50
CA GLY A 9 -12.26 -22.36 2.74
C GLY A 9 -13.25 -21.29 3.21
N LEU A 10 -12.88 -19.99 3.19
CA LEU A 10 -13.84 -18.93 3.52
C LEU A 10 -14.89 -18.76 2.42
N SER A 11 -16.10 -18.41 2.83
CA SER A 11 -17.20 -18.05 1.92
C SER A 11 -16.92 -16.73 1.18
N ASN A 12 -17.53 -16.55 0.02
CA ASN A 12 -17.39 -15.33 -0.76
C ASN A 12 -17.86 -14.07 0.02
N THR A 13 -18.91 -14.23 0.84
CA THR A 13 -19.46 -13.15 1.67
C THR A 13 -18.46 -12.71 2.75
N GLU A 14 -17.85 -13.64 3.47
CA GLU A 14 -16.82 -13.35 4.47
C GLU A 14 -15.60 -12.69 3.84
N ILE A 15 -15.13 -13.22 2.70
CA ILE A 15 -14.00 -12.65 1.96
C ILE A 15 -14.30 -11.21 1.56
N ALA A 16 -15.49 -10.96 0.98
CA ALA A 16 -15.90 -9.62 0.59
C ALA A 16 -15.97 -8.68 1.79
N LEU A 17 -16.56 -9.11 2.90
CA LEU A 17 -16.67 -8.32 4.12
C LEU A 17 -15.30 -7.95 4.68
N TYR A 18 -14.41 -8.91 4.87
CA TYR A 18 -13.10 -8.67 5.50
C TYR A 18 -12.14 -7.90 4.61
N THR A 19 -12.13 -8.19 3.30
CA THR A 19 -11.14 -7.58 2.41
C THR A 19 -11.54 -6.20 1.89
N SER A 20 -12.85 -5.87 1.86
CA SER A 20 -13.31 -4.54 1.41
C SER A 20 -12.79 -3.41 2.29
N TRP A 21 -12.72 -3.63 3.59
CA TRP A 21 -12.22 -2.64 4.54
C TRP A 21 -10.73 -2.36 4.44
N LEU A 22 -9.96 -3.27 3.84
CA LEU A 22 -8.50 -3.09 3.66
C LEU A 22 -8.16 -1.94 2.69
N TYR A 23 -9.14 -1.42 1.93
CA TYR A 23 -8.98 -0.22 1.13
C TYR A 23 -9.13 1.09 1.92
N LEU A 24 -9.68 1.02 3.13
CA LEU A 24 -9.93 2.20 3.97
C LEU A 24 -8.68 3.07 4.17
N PRO A 25 -7.46 2.53 4.47
CA PRO A 25 -6.28 3.35 4.63
C PRO A 25 -5.97 4.24 3.42
N TRP A 26 -6.16 3.75 2.19
CA TRP A 26 -5.97 4.58 1.00
C TRP A 26 -7.00 5.69 0.87
N THR A 27 -8.24 5.43 1.27
CA THR A 27 -9.32 6.42 1.21
C THR A 27 -9.12 7.56 2.21
N ILE A 28 -8.71 7.23 3.43
CA ILE A 28 -8.53 8.20 4.50
C ILE A 28 -7.07 8.71 4.63
N LYS A 29 -6.19 8.34 3.71
CA LYS A 29 -4.79 8.74 3.57
C LYS A 29 -4.54 10.24 3.81
N PRO A 30 -5.37 11.19 3.29
CA PRO A 30 -5.19 12.60 3.56
C PRO A 30 -5.25 12.98 5.05
N LEU A 31 -5.95 12.18 5.88
CA LEU A 31 -6.10 12.50 7.30
C LEU A 31 -4.80 12.40 8.10
N TRP A 32 -3.84 11.54 7.70
CA TRP A 32 -2.55 11.44 8.39
C TRP A 32 -1.35 11.83 7.53
N SER A 33 -1.56 12.19 6.26
CA SER A 33 -0.49 12.69 5.39
C SER A 33 0.33 13.82 6.04
N PRO A 34 -0.28 14.84 6.69
CA PRO A 34 0.47 15.90 7.36
C PRO A 34 1.38 15.38 8.49
N PHE A 35 0.96 14.30 9.18
CA PHE A 35 1.81 13.68 10.21
C PHE A 35 3.10 13.12 9.60
N VAL A 36 3.01 12.45 8.46
CA VAL A 36 4.18 11.92 7.73
C VAL A 36 5.10 13.05 7.25
N ASP A 37 4.53 14.22 6.95
CA ASP A 37 5.30 15.40 6.52
C ASP A 37 6.02 16.09 7.69
N LEU A 38 5.47 16.00 8.88
CA LEU A 38 5.95 16.76 10.04
C LEU A 38 6.96 15.98 10.90
N VAL A 39 6.80 14.65 11.05
CA VAL A 39 7.47 13.90 12.13
C VAL A 39 8.89 13.46 11.77
N LYS A 40 9.15 13.01 10.57
CA LYS A 40 10.48 12.52 10.14
C LYS A 40 10.74 12.87 8.68
N THR A 41 11.94 12.50 8.22
CA THR A 41 12.30 12.58 6.79
C THR A 41 11.50 11.56 5.98
N LYS A 42 11.22 11.88 4.71
CA LYS A 42 10.52 10.96 3.79
C LYS A 42 11.29 9.65 3.62
N ARG A 43 12.63 9.76 3.51
CA ARG A 43 13.52 8.61 3.44
C ARG A 43 13.35 7.68 4.65
N ALA A 44 13.29 8.23 5.87
CA ALA A 44 13.13 7.44 7.09
C ALA A 44 11.77 6.70 7.12
N TRP A 45 10.70 7.36 6.68
CA TRP A 45 9.39 6.75 6.56
C TRP A 45 9.36 5.61 5.53
N ILE A 46 9.97 5.80 4.33
CA ILE A 46 10.06 4.76 3.30
C ILE A 46 10.69 3.50 3.88
N ILE A 47 11.88 3.61 4.49
CA ILE A 47 12.62 2.46 5.04
C ILE A 47 11.83 1.79 6.18
N ALA A 48 11.28 2.58 7.11
CA ALA A 48 10.50 2.05 8.23
C ALA A 48 9.26 1.30 7.74
N MET A 49 8.49 1.87 6.82
CA MET A 49 7.27 1.25 6.31
C MET A 49 7.55 -0.02 5.50
N GLN A 50 8.64 -0.08 4.75
CA GLN A 50 9.07 -1.31 4.08
C GLN A 50 9.41 -2.42 5.08
N GLY A 51 10.07 -2.08 6.19
CA GLY A 51 10.30 -3.01 7.28
C GLY A 51 9.01 -3.53 7.92
N PHE A 52 8.02 -2.64 8.16
CA PHE A 52 6.70 -3.05 8.65
C PHE A 52 5.95 -3.92 7.64
N ILE A 53 6.07 -3.65 6.34
CA ILE A 53 5.50 -4.50 5.29
C ILE A 53 6.15 -5.89 5.30
N ALA A 54 7.47 -5.96 5.41
CA ALA A 54 8.18 -7.24 5.52
C ALA A 54 7.72 -8.04 6.76
N ALA A 55 7.65 -7.38 7.92
CA ALA A 55 7.15 -7.99 9.16
C ALA A 55 5.67 -8.42 9.04
N GLY A 56 4.84 -7.61 8.37
CA GLY A 56 3.45 -7.93 8.10
C GLY A 56 3.29 -9.19 7.27
N PHE A 57 4.04 -9.34 6.19
CA PHE A 57 4.04 -10.56 5.38
C PHE A 57 4.55 -11.78 6.16
N ALA A 58 5.61 -11.63 6.97
CA ALA A 58 6.12 -12.69 7.82
C ALA A 58 5.07 -13.12 8.88
N GLY A 59 4.36 -12.15 9.47
CA GLY A 59 3.27 -12.43 10.42
C GLY A 59 2.12 -13.19 9.76
N ILE A 60 1.67 -12.79 8.57
CA ILE A 60 0.66 -13.54 7.82
C ILE A 60 1.13 -14.97 7.59
N ALA A 61 2.36 -15.16 7.08
CA ALA A 61 2.92 -16.47 6.81
C ALA A 61 2.94 -17.37 8.06
N PHE A 62 3.31 -16.79 9.20
CA PHE A 62 3.39 -17.51 10.47
C PHE A 62 2.02 -17.95 10.99
N PHE A 63 0.99 -17.11 10.82
CA PHE A 63 -0.33 -17.39 11.39
C PHE A 63 -1.27 -18.15 10.49
N ILE A 64 -1.00 -18.30 9.17
CA ILE A 64 -1.84 -19.11 8.26
C ILE A 64 -2.11 -20.54 8.78
N PRO A 65 -1.14 -21.31 9.32
CA PRO A 65 -1.40 -22.67 9.76
C PRO A 65 -2.03 -22.78 11.16
N THR A 66 -2.44 -21.67 11.78
CA THR A 66 -3.02 -21.66 13.14
C THR A 66 -4.54 -21.74 13.14
N ALA A 67 -5.15 -22.14 14.25
CA ALA A 67 -6.60 -22.25 14.39
C ALA A 67 -7.34 -20.91 14.24
N HIS A 68 -6.70 -19.80 14.63
CA HIS A 68 -7.26 -18.44 14.55
C HIS A 68 -6.70 -17.63 13.36
N TYR A 69 -6.38 -18.32 12.25
CA TYR A 69 -5.70 -17.71 11.11
C TYR A 69 -6.44 -16.50 10.53
N VAL A 70 -7.78 -16.51 10.49
CA VAL A 70 -8.56 -15.41 9.90
C VAL A 70 -8.33 -14.11 10.65
N GLN A 71 -8.52 -14.12 11.98
CA GLN A 71 -8.39 -12.92 12.82
C GLN A 71 -6.95 -12.40 12.81
N LEU A 72 -5.98 -13.30 12.97
CA LEU A 72 -4.58 -12.95 13.05
C LEU A 72 -4.03 -12.46 11.71
N THR A 73 -4.30 -13.17 10.61
CA THR A 73 -3.85 -12.70 9.30
C THR A 73 -4.55 -11.43 8.88
N LEU A 74 -5.83 -11.23 9.24
CA LEU A 74 -6.54 -10.00 8.97
C LEU A 74 -5.92 -8.80 9.70
N ALA A 75 -5.51 -8.97 10.96
CA ALA A 75 -4.79 -7.94 11.71
C ALA A 75 -3.47 -7.54 11.00
N PHE A 76 -2.72 -8.52 10.50
CA PHE A 76 -1.51 -8.24 9.72
C PHE A 76 -1.82 -7.64 8.33
N PHE A 77 -2.91 -7.99 7.68
CA PHE A 77 -3.35 -7.30 6.46
C PHE A 77 -3.71 -5.84 6.72
N TRP A 78 -4.30 -5.52 7.88
CA TRP A 78 -4.50 -4.12 8.30
C TRP A 78 -3.17 -3.39 8.51
N LEU A 79 -2.21 -4.01 9.19
CA LEU A 79 -0.87 -3.47 9.33
C LEU A 79 -0.22 -3.20 7.96
N LEU A 80 -0.33 -4.15 7.02
CA LEU A 80 0.14 -4.00 5.64
C LEU A 80 -0.55 -2.83 4.93
N ALA A 81 -1.87 -2.72 5.04
CA ALA A 81 -2.65 -1.69 4.39
C ALA A 81 -2.25 -0.28 4.87
N PHE A 82 -2.15 -0.07 6.19
CA PHE A 82 -1.69 1.21 6.75
C PHE A 82 -0.21 1.50 6.43
N SER A 83 0.66 0.50 6.56
CA SER A 83 2.08 0.66 6.23
C SER A 83 2.30 0.98 4.76
N SER A 84 1.58 0.31 3.86
CA SER A 84 1.66 0.56 2.42
C SER A 84 1.10 1.94 2.03
N ALA A 85 -0.04 2.36 2.61
CA ALA A 85 -0.57 3.70 2.38
C ALA A 85 0.36 4.80 2.90
N THR A 86 1.00 4.59 4.06
CA THR A 86 1.99 5.52 4.63
C THR A 86 3.28 5.55 3.81
N HIS A 87 3.75 4.36 3.35
CA HIS A 87 4.88 4.26 2.44
C HIS A 87 4.65 5.06 1.16
N ASP A 88 3.46 4.96 0.59
CA ASP A 88 3.09 5.66 -0.64
C ASP A 88 3.10 7.19 -0.44
N ILE A 89 2.56 7.71 0.70
CA ILE A 89 2.69 9.14 1.06
C ILE A 89 4.16 9.58 1.10
N ALA A 90 4.99 8.77 1.77
CA ALA A 90 6.40 9.11 1.92
C ALA A 90 7.16 9.03 0.58
N ALA A 91 6.87 8.02 -0.24
CA ALA A 91 7.47 7.83 -1.55
C ALA A 91 7.09 8.93 -2.54
N ASP A 92 5.82 9.36 -2.56
CA ASP A 92 5.35 10.49 -3.36
C ASP A 92 6.02 11.80 -2.93
N GLY A 93 6.09 12.05 -1.61
CA GLY A 93 6.80 13.22 -1.09
C GLY A 93 8.30 13.20 -1.41
N PHE A 94 8.96 12.06 -1.27
CA PHE A 94 10.37 11.88 -1.59
C PHE A 94 10.65 12.11 -3.09
N TYR A 95 9.79 11.58 -3.95
CA TYR A 95 9.84 11.80 -5.40
C TYR A 95 9.76 13.28 -5.77
N MET A 96 8.85 14.04 -5.12
CA MET A 96 8.72 15.47 -5.36
C MET A 96 9.89 16.29 -4.83
N LEU A 97 10.52 15.86 -3.72
CA LEU A 97 11.67 16.55 -3.14
C LEU A 97 12.98 16.24 -3.86
N GLY A 98 13.13 15.04 -4.39
CA GLY A 98 14.36 14.53 -4.99
C GLY A 98 14.54 14.84 -6.48
N LEU A 99 13.46 15.25 -7.18
CA LEU A 99 13.46 15.43 -8.63
C LEU A 99 12.93 16.80 -9.05
N ASN A 100 13.52 17.41 -10.07
CA ASN A 100 12.97 18.61 -10.68
C ASN A 100 11.75 18.29 -11.57
N ASN A 101 10.98 19.31 -11.97
CA ASN A 101 9.73 19.14 -12.74
C ASN A 101 9.91 18.35 -14.05
N LYS A 102 11.04 18.50 -14.73
CA LYS A 102 11.35 17.79 -15.98
C LYS A 102 11.61 16.31 -15.71
N GLU A 103 12.38 16.01 -14.68
CA GLU A 103 12.67 14.64 -14.24
C GLU A 103 11.41 13.95 -13.72
N GLN A 104 10.55 14.65 -12.96
CA GLN A 104 9.26 14.13 -12.50
C GLN A 104 8.39 13.69 -13.68
N SER A 105 8.31 14.50 -14.73
CA SER A 105 7.55 14.18 -15.95
C SER A 105 8.10 12.96 -16.67
N PHE A 106 9.42 12.80 -16.72
CA PHE A 106 10.07 11.64 -17.34
C PHE A 106 9.85 10.36 -16.52
N PHE A 107 10.09 10.41 -15.22
CA PHE A 107 10.01 9.22 -14.36
C PHE A 107 8.59 8.75 -14.05
N VAL A 108 7.56 9.57 -14.26
CA VAL A 108 6.15 9.17 -14.08
C VAL A 108 5.79 7.96 -14.96
N GLY A 109 6.25 7.92 -16.21
CA GLY A 109 6.02 6.79 -17.11
C GLY A 109 6.71 5.51 -16.63
N ILE A 110 7.96 5.62 -16.20
CA ILE A 110 8.74 4.50 -15.64
C ILE A 110 8.05 3.95 -14.40
N ARG A 111 7.63 4.83 -13.46
CA ARG A 111 6.91 4.45 -12.24
C ARG A 111 5.62 3.68 -12.54
N ASN A 112 4.84 4.16 -13.53
CA ASN A 112 3.62 3.47 -13.96
C ASN A 112 3.89 2.09 -14.57
N THR A 113 4.99 1.94 -15.31
CA THR A 113 5.43 0.65 -15.86
C THR A 113 5.76 -0.34 -14.73
N PHE A 114 6.58 0.08 -13.77
CA PHE A 114 6.90 -0.77 -12.61
C PHE A 114 5.67 -1.11 -11.76
N TYR A 115 4.72 -0.19 -11.61
CA TYR A 115 3.45 -0.45 -10.94
C TYR A 115 2.66 -1.57 -11.63
N ARG A 116 2.58 -1.55 -12.98
CA ARG A 116 1.93 -2.60 -13.77
C ARG A 116 2.65 -3.95 -13.65
N LEU A 117 3.98 -3.94 -13.72
CA LEU A 117 4.80 -5.15 -13.54
C LEU A 117 4.61 -5.75 -12.13
N ALA A 118 4.57 -4.92 -11.09
CA ALA A 118 4.32 -5.36 -9.73
C ALA A 118 2.92 -5.99 -9.56
N ASN A 119 1.90 -5.43 -10.24
CA ASN A 119 0.55 -6.03 -10.26
C ASN A 119 0.54 -7.41 -10.95
N ILE A 120 1.19 -7.55 -12.11
CA ILE A 120 1.31 -8.83 -12.82
C ILE A 120 2.05 -9.85 -11.94
N PHE A 121 3.14 -9.45 -11.30
CA PHE A 121 3.88 -10.29 -10.38
C PHE A 121 3.02 -10.73 -9.19
N GLY A 122 2.35 -9.79 -8.53
CA GLY A 122 1.57 -10.04 -7.32
C GLY A 122 0.29 -10.85 -7.55
N GLN A 123 -0.43 -10.57 -8.63
CA GLN A 123 -1.71 -11.24 -8.95
C GLN A 123 -1.54 -12.46 -9.87
N GLY A 124 -0.45 -12.54 -10.60
CA GLY A 124 -0.15 -13.64 -11.51
C GLY A 124 0.88 -14.60 -10.91
N ILE A 125 2.15 -14.23 -10.96
CA ILE A 125 3.28 -15.14 -10.64
C ILE A 125 3.19 -15.70 -9.23
N LEU A 126 2.89 -14.87 -8.23
CA LEU A 126 2.78 -15.35 -6.84
C LEU A 126 1.60 -16.28 -6.61
N VAL A 127 0.48 -16.05 -7.30
CA VAL A 127 -0.69 -16.94 -7.22
C VAL A 127 -0.40 -18.28 -7.92
N MET A 128 0.28 -18.24 -9.07
CA MET A 128 0.73 -19.46 -9.76
C MET A 128 1.71 -20.27 -8.89
N LEU A 129 2.66 -19.58 -8.23
CA LEU A 129 3.60 -20.22 -7.30
C LEU A 129 2.86 -20.88 -6.13
N ALA A 130 1.89 -20.16 -5.51
CA ALA A 130 1.08 -20.74 -4.46
C ALA A 130 0.31 -21.98 -4.93
N GLY A 131 -0.33 -21.94 -6.10
CA GLY A 131 -1.03 -23.09 -6.68
C GLY A 131 -0.11 -24.27 -6.99
N TRP A 132 1.09 -24.02 -7.52
CA TRP A 132 2.10 -25.05 -7.72
C TRP A 132 2.56 -25.69 -6.41
N LEU A 133 2.80 -24.88 -5.37
CA LEU A 133 3.14 -25.35 -4.04
C LEU A 133 2.00 -26.15 -3.40
N GLU A 134 0.74 -25.74 -3.59
CA GLU A 134 -0.42 -26.50 -3.11
C GLU A 134 -0.45 -27.93 -3.66
N THR A 135 -0.21 -28.09 -4.97
CA THR A 135 -0.20 -29.41 -5.62
C THR A 135 1.04 -30.23 -5.23
N SER A 136 2.21 -29.60 -5.12
CA SER A 136 3.46 -30.31 -4.81
C SER A 136 3.56 -30.73 -3.35
N GLN A 137 3.06 -29.91 -2.41
CA GLN A 137 3.12 -30.17 -0.97
C GLN A 137 1.85 -30.85 -0.42
N ASN A 138 0.79 -30.90 -1.21
CA ASN A 138 -0.56 -31.36 -0.80
C ASN A 138 -1.04 -30.70 0.52
N ASN A 139 -0.64 -29.44 0.73
CA ASN A 139 -0.91 -28.70 1.97
C ASN A 139 -1.13 -27.21 1.65
N ILE A 140 -2.39 -26.80 1.61
CA ILE A 140 -2.80 -25.43 1.25
C ILE A 140 -2.23 -24.38 2.23
N PRO A 141 -2.37 -24.52 3.57
CA PRO A 141 -1.79 -23.57 4.51
C PRO A 141 -0.28 -23.39 4.35
N LEU A 142 0.46 -24.49 4.19
CA LEU A 142 1.91 -24.45 4.02
C LEU A 142 2.32 -23.74 2.73
N ALA A 143 1.64 -23.99 1.63
CA ALA A 143 1.90 -23.37 0.33
C ALA A 143 1.76 -21.83 0.40
N TRP A 144 0.69 -21.36 1.02
CA TRP A 144 0.48 -19.92 1.21
C TRP A 144 1.46 -19.32 2.22
N SER A 145 1.81 -20.03 3.30
CA SER A 145 2.85 -19.58 4.24
C SER A 145 4.20 -19.39 3.54
N ILE A 146 4.64 -20.34 2.74
CA ILE A 146 5.89 -20.24 1.96
C ILE A 146 5.83 -19.01 1.02
N THR A 147 4.71 -18.84 0.30
CA THR A 147 4.54 -17.69 -0.63
C THR A 147 4.65 -16.35 0.10
N PHE A 148 4.05 -16.22 1.28
CA PHE A 148 4.15 -15.00 2.08
C PHE A 148 5.53 -14.81 2.73
N TYR A 149 6.23 -15.88 3.12
CA TYR A 149 7.63 -15.77 3.56
C TYR A 149 8.56 -15.31 2.45
N LEU A 150 8.35 -15.74 1.21
CA LEU A 150 9.10 -15.24 0.05
C LEU A 150 8.87 -13.74 -0.17
N LEU A 151 7.62 -13.27 -0.01
CA LEU A 151 7.31 -11.84 -0.04
C LEU A 151 7.97 -11.08 1.11
N ALA A 152 7.94 -11.63 2.32
CA ALA A 152 8.61 -11.03 3.47
C ALA A 152 10.12 -10.88 3.23
N GLY A 153 10.76 -11.93 2.71
CA GLY A 153 12.18 -11.91 2.33
C GLY A 153 12.49 -10.87 1.24
N LEU A 154 11.64 -10.78 0.22
CA LEU A 154 11.78 -9.77 -0.84
C LEU A 154 11.69 -8.34 -0.26
N PHE A 155 10.68 -8.05 0.56
CA PHE A 155 10.53 -6.72 1.16
C PHE A 155 11.63 -6.40 2.17
N LEU A 156 12.13 -7.40 2.89
CA LEU A 156 13.29 -7.22 3.76
C LEU A 156 14.56 -6.87 2.95
N ALA A 157 14.80 -7.59 1.86
CA ALA A 157 15.90 -7.30 0.95
C ALA A 157 15.79 -5.89 0.33
N LEU A 158 14.58 -5.48 -0.09
CA LEU A 158 14.32 -4.13 -0.57
C LEU A 158 14.51 -3.07 0.53
N THR A 159 14.15 -3.37 1.77
CA THR A 159 14.38 -2.48 2.92
C THR A 159 15.88 -2.23 3.12
N ILE A 160 16.68 -3.30 3.10
CA ILE A 160 18.15 -3.22 3.23
C ILE A 160 18.73 -2.46 2.04
N TYR A 161 18.32 -2.80 0.82
CA TYR A 161 18.77 -2.14 -0.40
C TYR A 161 18.49 -0.63 -0.37
N HIS A 162 17.25 -0.23 -0.06
CA HIS A 162 16.89 1.19 0.00
C HIS A 162 17.57 1.92 1.17
N ARG A 163 17.83 1.25 2.28
CA ARG A 163 18.61 1.84 3.38
C ARG A 163 20.02 2.22 2.95
N LEU A 164 20.64 1.43 2.05
CA LEU A 164 22.01 1.63 1.58
C LEU A 164 22.11 2.61 0.40
N ILE A 165 21.14 2.53 -0.54
CA ILE A 165 21.25 3.21 -1.84
C ILE A 165 20.41 4.50 -1.91
N LEU A 166 19.30 4.60 -1.16
CA LEU A 166 18.40 5.75 -1.27
C LEU A 166 19.13 7.05 -0.88
N PRO A 167 19.15 8.07 -1.74
CA PRO A 167 19.86 9.32 -1.48
C PRO A 167 19.32 10.07 -0.25
N HIS A 168 20.10 11.05 0.20
CA HIS A 168 19.73 11.96 1.29
C HIS A 168 19.57 13.36 0.69
N PRO A 169 18.42 13.74 0.11
CA PRO A 169 18.24 15.07 -0.43
C PRO A 169 18.34 16.12 0.69
N ASP A 170 19.02 17.23 0.45
CA ASP A 170 19.11 18.34 1.40
C ASP A 170 17.76 18.96 1.73
N SER A 171 16.77 18.78 0.85
CA SER A 171 15.39 19.21 1.03
C SER A 171 14.57 18.30 1.97
N ASP A 172 15.02 17.05 2.23
CA ASP A 172 14.32 16.09 3.10
C ASP A 172 14.75 16.28 4.57
N ILE A 173 14.42 17.45 5.13
CA ILE A 173 14.85 17.85 6.47
C ILE A 173 13.76 17.56 7.49
N LYS A 174 14.17 16.96 8.62
CA LYS A 174 13.33 16.88 9.81
C LYS A 174 13.12 18.29 10.38
N ARG A 175 11.88 18.69 10.64
CA ARG A 175 11.58 19.98 11.30
C ARG A 175 12.12 19.97 12.73
N PRO A 176 13.04 20.87 13.11
CA PRO A 176 13.57 20.95 14.47
C PRO A 176 12.52 21.52 15.44
N GLY A 177 12.56 21.08 16.71
CA GLY A 177 11.76 21.69 17.79
C GLY A 177 10.26 21.40 17.76
N LEU A 178 9.82 20.27 17.17
CA LEU A 178 8.44 19.81 17.22
C LEU A 178 8.08 19.32 18.64
N THR A 179 7.26 20.10 19.32
CA THR A 179 6.56 19.63 20.55
C THR A 179 5.21 19.02 20.18
N PRO A 180 4.63 18.12 20.99
CA PRO A 180 3.32 17.52 20.69
C PRO A 180 2.20 18.54 20.43
N GLY A 181 2.17 19.63 21.19
CA GLY A 181 1.18 20.71 21.00
C GLY A 181 1.38 21.45 19.68
N LYS A 182 2.63 21.73 19.29
CA LYS A 182 2.95 22.37 18.03
C LYS A 182 2.66 21.45 16.84
N LEU A 183 2.94 20.14 16.98
CA LEU A 183 2.60 19.15 15.99
C LEU A 183 1.08 19.11 15.72
N LEU A 184 0.27 19.11 16.77
CA LEU A 184 -1.20 19.13 16.63
C LEU A 184 -1.68 20.44 16.00
N GLY A 185 -1.11 21.59 16.39
CA GLY A 185 -1.43 22.89 15.81
C GLY A 185 -1.12 22.96 14.32
N ASP A 186 0.10 22.57 13.92
CA ASP A 186 0.52 22.52 12.51
C ASP A 186 -0.30 21.52 11.69
N PHE A 187 -0.67 20.40 12.31
CA PHE A 187 -1.55 19.39 11.70
C PHE A 187 -2.94 19.99 11.40
N LEU A 188 -3.59 20.59 12.39
CA LEU A 188 -4.90 21.23 12.21
C LEU A 188 -4.84 22.39 11.22
N LEU A 189 -3.78 23.21 11.29
CA LEU A 189 -3.57 24.32 10.36
C LEU A 189 -3.47 23.84 8.91
N THR A 190 -2.88 22.67 8.67
CA THR A 190 -2.80 22.08 7.33
C THR A 190 -4.20 21.80 6.75
N PHE A 191 -5.14 21.31 7.56
CA PHE A 191 -6.52 21.13 7.11
C PHE A 191 -7.23 22.46 6.89
N VAL A 192 -7.10 23.40 7.83
CA VAL A 192 -7.72 24.72 7.69
C VAL A 192 -7.25 25.40 6.39
N THR A 193 -5.95 25.44 6.14
CA THR A 193 -5.38 26.04 4.91
C THR A 193 -5.77 25.27 3.65
N PHE A 194 -5.92 23.95 3.73
CA PHE A 194 -6.41 23.15 2.61
C PHE A 194 -7.86 23.52 2.26
N PHE A 195 -8.76 23.61 3.24
CA PHE A 195 -10.16 23.96 3.01
C PHE A 195 -10.38 25.43 2.61
N GLN A 196 -9.40 26.28 2.85
CA GLN A 196 -9.41 27.68 2.41
C GLN A 196 -8.93 27.87 0.96
N LYS A 197 -8.45 26.81 0.28
CA LYS A 197 -7.99 26.93 -1.11
C LYS A 197 -9.10 27.39 -2.03
N LYS A 198 -8.77 28.37 -2.89
CA LYS A 198 -9.67 28.86 -3.94
C LYS A 198 -10.07 27.71 -4.89
N ASN A 199 -11.32 27.66 -5.27
CA ASN A 199 -11.89 26.68 -6.18
C ASN A 199 -11.83 25.20 -5.68
N LEU A 200 -11.74 24.97 -4.38
CA LEU A 200 -11.69 23.63 -3.81
C LEU A 200 -12.90 22.77 -4.24
N GLY A 201 -14.10 23.34 -4.25
CA GLY A 201 -15.32 22.65 -4.70
C GLY A 201 -15.23 22.19 -6.16
N LEU A 202 -14.69 23.03 -7.05
CA LEU A 202 -14.46 22.67 -8.46
C LEU A 202 -13.42 21.57 -8.60
N MET A 203 -12.34 21.63 -7.80
CA MET A 203 -11.33 20.58 -7.77
C MET A 203 -11.90 19.23 -7.30
N PHE A 204 -12.73 19.22 -6.25
CA PHE A 204 -13.42 18.00 -5.81
C PHE A 204 -14.39 17.48 -6.84
N PHE A 205 -15.19 18.34 -7.45
CA PHE A 205 -16.09 17.96 -8.52
C PHE A 205 -15.34 17.30 -9.69
N PHE A 206 -14.25 17.92 -10.13
CA PHE A 206 -13.40 17.33 -11.17
C PHE A 206 -12.81 15.97 -10.76
N LEU A 207 -12.26 15.84 -9.55
CA LEU A 207 -11.69 14.60 -9.06
C LEU A 207 -12.72 13.47 -8.94
N LEU A 208 -13.94 13.79 -8.54
CA LEU A 208 -15.03 12.82 -8.43
C LEU A 208 -15.53 12.38 -9.81
N THR A 209 -15.67 13.31 -10.76
CA THR A 209 -16.23 13.01 -12.09
C THR A 209 -15.20 12.41 -13.05
N TYR A 210 -13.95 12.81 -12.95
CA TYR A 210 -12.86 12.39 -13.84
C TYR A 210 -12.70 10.87 -13.92
N ARG A 211 -12.85 10.13 -12.82
CA ARG A 211 -12.68 8.67 -12.77
C ARG A 211 -13.99 7.87 -12.88
N LEU A 212 -15.14 8.52 -12.94
CA LEU A 212 -16.42 7.80 -13.00
C LEU A 212 -16.51 6.87 -14.21
N GLY A 213 -16.14 7.33 -15.40
CA GLY A 213 -16.17 6.53 -16.62
C GLY A 213 -15.24 5.30 -16.53
N GLU A 214 -14.01 5.49 -16.08
CA GLU A 214 -13.04 4.41 -15.92
C GLU A 214 -13.49 3.38 -14.88
N SER A 215 -14.02 3.84 -13.73
CA SER A 215 -14.46 2.96 -12.65
C SER A 215 -15.69 2.14 -13.04
N GLN A 216 -16.62 2.72 -13.80
CA GLN A 216 -17.79 2.02 -14.34
C GLN A 216 -17.37 0.96 -15.36
N LEU A 217 -16.50 1.33 -16.31
CA LEU A 217 -15.98 0.41 -17.32
C LEU A 217 -15.26 -0.78 -16.66
N ALA A 218 -14.39 -0.52 -15.70
CA ALA A 218 -13.65 -1.57 -15.00
C ALA A 218 -14.57 -2.56 -14.26
N LYS A 219 -15.69 -2.07 -13.70
CA LYS A 219 -16.67 -2.94 -13.02
C LYS A 219 -17.49 -3.79 -13.98
N ILE A 220 -17.83 -3.24 -15.15
CA ILE A 220 -18.72 -3.90 -16.12
C ILE A 220 -17.92 -4.83 -17.07
N ALA A 221 -16.65 -4.55 -17.30
CA ALA A 221 -15.84 -5.31 -18.26
C ALA A 221 -15.78 -6.81 -17.95
N SER A 222 -15.55 -7.18 -16.68
CA SER A 222 -15.47 -8.60 -16.31
C SER A 222 -16.80 -9.35 -16.47
N PRO A 223 -17.93 -8.89 -15.93
CA PRO A 223 -19.23 -9.50 -16.19
C PRO A 223 -19.56 -9.56 -17.68
N PHE A 224 -19.36 -8.47 -18.42
CA PHE A 224 -19.62 -8.41 -19.86
C PHE A 224 -18.83 -9.44 -20.65
N LEU A 225 -17.55 -9.64 -20.34
CA LEU A 225 -16.70 -10.64 -21.00
C LEU A 225 -17.05 -12.08 -20.61
N LEU A 226 -17.71 -12.31 -19.47
CA LEU A 226 -18.14 -13.63 -19.04
C LEU A 226 -19.51 -14.01 -19.64
N ASP A 227 -20.33 -13.01 -19.97
CA ASP A 227 -21.66 -13.19 -20.52
C ASP A 227 -21.65 -13.19 -22.09
N ALA A 228 -20.52 -12.81 -22.70
CA ALA A 228 -20.33 -12.78 -24.16
C ALA A 228 -19.74 -14.09 -24.70
#